data_aeb2ed2a2ab001ab0c410f2252506eb6
#
_entry.id   aeb2ed2a2ab001ab0c410f2252506eb6
#
_cell.length_a   1.000
_cell.length_b   1.000
_cell.length_c   1.000
_cell.angle_alpha   90.00
_cell.angle_beta   90.00
_cell.angle_gamma   90.00
#
_symmetry.space_group_name_H-M   'P 1'
#
loop_
_entity.id
_entity.type
_entity.pdbx_description
1 polymer ?
#
loop_
_entity_poly.entity_id
_entity_poly.type
_entity_poly.pdbx_seq_one_letter_code
_entity_poly.pdbx_strand_id
1 'polypeptide(L)'
;NIDFELFEKVAAEPKNTMLILCSPHNPSGRVWTKEELTRIAEIAVKHNLIVVADEIHHDLIMPGSTHTVFETLSEEVAARTITCTSPSKSFNLAGTQFSNIIVSNPELRDRLENRLQARETTSCNPISFKACELAYSKAGAWLDACIEAIDANQKLVLDFFAAKHPRVKLAPITGTYLQWLDFRDLGLAPDELDHLLQFEAQVFFTDGVFFGEAAQGFKRWNLAAPRVEIEEALNRLDITLTSHGF
;
A
#
# COMPACT_ATOMS: atom_id res chain seq x y z
N ASN A 1 6.10 -9.65 -8.98
CA ASN A 1 5.60 -9.22 -10.32
C ASN A 1 4.22 -9.80 -10.53
N ILE A 2 3.38 -9.11 -11.33
CA ILE A 2 2.06 -9.62 -11.72
C ILE A 2 2.28 -10.76 -12.72
N ASP A 3 1.60 -11.88 -12.47
CA ASP A 3 1.43 -12.94 -13.48
C ASP A 3 0.27 -12.53 -14.41
N PHE A 4 0.62 -11.91 -15.52
CA PHE A 4 -0.36 -11.39 -16.46
C PHE A 4 -1.12 -12.47 -17.23
N GLU A 5 -0.55 -13.67 -17.40
CA GLU A 5 -1.24 -14.79 -18.05
C GLU A 5 -2.34 -15.31 -17.12
N LEU A 6 -2.02 -15.51 -15.85
CA LEU A 6 -3.00 -15.88 -14.84
C LEU A 6 -4.07 -14.79 -14.65
N PHE A 7 -3.63 -13.52 -14.61
CA PHE A 7 -4.57 -12.39 -14.48
C PHE A 7 -5.57 -12.35 -15.64
N GLU A 8 -5.10 -12.47 -16.87
CA GLU A 8 -5.99 -12.46 -18.04
C GLU A 8 -6.94 -13.68 -18.05
N LYS A 9 -6.45 -14.85 -17.66
CA LYS A 9 -7.28 -16.04 -17.52
C LYS A 9 -8.40 -15.85 -16.49
N VAL A 10 -8.08 -15.25 -15.34
CA VAL A 10 -9.07 -14.94 -14.29
C VAL A 10 -10.05 -13.86 -14.75
N ALA A 11 -9.55 -12.81 -15.44
CA ALA A 11 -10.37 -11.74 -15.97
C ALA A 11 -11.38 -12.22 -17.03
N ALA A 12 -11.03 -13.25 -17.80
CA ALA A 12 -11.89 -13.83 -18.84
C ALA A 12 -13.07 -14.65 -18.28
N GLU A 13 -13.06 -15.01 -17.00
CA GLU A 13 -14.17 -15.75 -16.38
C GLU A 13 -15.45 -14.89 -16.34
N PRO A 14 -16.59 -15.34 -16.93
CA PRO A 14 -17.79 -14.49 -17.07
C PRO A 14 -18.38 -13.95 -15.76
N LYS A 15 -18.10 -14.58 -14.64
CA LYS A 15 -18.55 -14.14 -13.31
C LYS A 15 -17.69 -12.99 -12.73
N ASN A 16 -16.50 -12.76 -13.28
CA ASN A 16 -15.60 -11.71 -12.83
C ASN A 16 -15.94 -10.42 -13.60
N THR A 17 -16.51 -9.46 -12.91
CA THR A 17 -16.99 -8.19 -13.49
C THR A 17 -16.28 -6.98 -12.94
N MET A 18 -15.38 -7.18 -11.97
CA MET A 18 -14.70 -6.11 -11.26
C MET A 18 -13.27 -6.50 -10.91
N LEU A 19 -12.37 -5.53 -11.00
CA LEU A 19 -11.01 -5.56 -10.48
C LEU A 19 -10.88 -4.53 -9.37
N ILE A 20 -10.29 -4.90 -8.22
CA ILE A 20 -9.81 -3.96 -7.20
C ILE A 20 -8.30 -3.86 -7.36
N LEU A 21 -7.82 -2.68 -7.76
CA LEU A 21 -6.40 -2.38 -7.98
C LEU A 21 -5.88 -1.50 -6.86
N CYS A 22 -4.92 -2.00 -6.07
CA CYS A 22 -4.21 -1.21 -5.07
C CYS A 22 -2.96 -0.58 -5.70
N SER A 23 -2.90 0.75 -5.81
CA SER A 23 -1.83 1.49 -6.49
C SER A 23 -1.58 2.86 -5.81
N PRO A 24 -0.44 3.07 -5.14
CA PRO A 24 0.65 2.14 -4.82
C PRO A 24 0.25 0.92 -4.00
N HIS A 25 1.01 -0.17 -4.14
CA HIS A 25 0.60 -1.46 -3.64
C HIS A 25 1.00 -1.70 -2.18
N ASN A 26 0.02 -1.94 -1.33
CA ASN A 26 0.17 -2.46 0.03
C ASN A 26 -0.13 -3.98 -0.01
N PRO A 27 0.78 -4.86 0.44
CA PRO A 27 1.87 -4.61 1.40
C PRO A 27 3.26 -4.41 0.79
N SER A 28 3.45 -4.57 -0.52
CA SER A 28 4.79 -4.64 -1.12
C SER A 28 5.53 -3.30 -1.21
N GLY A 29 4.86 -2.17 -0.94
CA GLY A 29 5.49 -0.85 -0.98
C GLY A 29 5.92 -0.38 -2.38
N ARG A 30 5.36 -0.99 -3.46
CA ARG A 30 5.77 -0.62 -4.82
C ARG A 30 4.75 0.28 -5.52
N VAL A 31 5.27 1.17 -6.33
CA VAL A 31 4.52 1.89 -7.36
C VAL A 31 4.55 1.05 -8.64
N TRP A 32 3.39 0.83 -9.25
CA TRP A 32 3.30 0.14 -10.54
C TRP A 32 3.84 1.03 -11.64
N THR A 33 4.58 0.46 -12.59
CA THR A 33 5.03 1.22 -13.75
C THR A 33 3.86 1.56 -14.67
N LYS A 34 4.02 2.58 -15.49
CA LYS A 34 2.99 2.96 -16.47
C LYS A 34 2.69 1.80 -17.44
N GLU A 35 3.72 1.03 -17.82
CA GLU A 35 3.60 -0.13 -18.69
C GLU A 35 2.79 -1.25 -18.04
N GLU A 36 3.02 -1.53 -16.75
CA GLU A 36 2.23 -2.52 -15.99
C GLU A 36 0.77 -2.07 -15.88
N LEU A 37 0.54 -0.81 -15.53
CA LEU A 37 -0.81 -0.25 -15.43
C LEU A 37 -1.53 -0.25 -16.79
N THR A 38 -0.82 0.06 -17.89
CA THR A 38 -1.37 -0.02 -19.24
C THR A 38 -1.81 -1.45 -19.57
N ARG A 39 -0.98 -2.43 -19.25
CA ARG A 39 -1.32 -3.84 -19.51
C ARG A 39 -2.51 -4.31 -18.65
N ILE A 40 -2.61 -3.87 -17.39
CA ILE A 40 -3.79 -4.11 -16.54
C ILE A 40 -5.03 -3.49 -17.18
N ALA A 41 -4.92 -2.26 -17.66
CA ALA A 41 -6.01 -1.53 -18.30
C ALA A 41 -6.51 -2.21 -19.59
N GLU A 42 -5.60 -2.66 -20.45
CA GLU A 42 -5.93 -3.41 -21.68
C GLU A 42 -6.73 -4.68 -21.36
N ILE A 43 -6.33 -5.44 -20.35
CA ILE A 43 -7.06 -6.64 -19.89
C ILE A 43 -8.42 -6.25 -19.32
N ALA A 44 -8.50 -5.21 -18.50
CA ALA A 44 -9.76 -4.75 -17.92
C ALA A 44 -10.76 -4.28 -19.00
N VAL A 45 -10.27 -3.56 -20.00
CA VAL A 45 -11.08 -3.11 -21.14
C VAL A 45 -11.56 -4.31 -21.96
N LYS A 46 -10.67 -5.21 -22.34
CA LYS A 46 -10.95 -6.41 -23.14
C LYS A 46 -12.03 -7.29 -22.51
N HIS A 47 -12.01 -7.44 -21.20
CA HIS A 47 -12.96 -8.29 -20.45
C HIS A 47 -14.09 -7.50 -19.80
N ASN A 48 -14.26 -6.22 -20.16
CA ASN A 48 -15.32 -5.33 -19.67
C ASN A 48 -15.42 -5.25 -18.13
N LEU A 49 -14.27 -5.20 -17.45
CA LEU A 49 -14.22 -5.07 -15.99
C LEU A 49 -14.45 -3.62 -15.56
N ILE A 50 -15.18 -3.42 -14.48
CA ILE A 50 -15.13 -2.18 -13.70
C ILE A 50 -13.86 -2.23 -12.84
N VAL A 51 -13.09 -1.15 -12.81
CA VAL A 51 -11.88 -1.06 -11.98
C VAL A 51 -12.13 -0.13 -10.81
N VAL A 52 -11.97 -0.65 -9.59
CA VAL A 52 -11.87 0.18 -8.39
C VAL A 52 -10.38 0.38 -8.13
N ALA A 53 -9.87 1.57 -8.47
CA ALA A 53 -8.49 1.95 -8.22
C ALA A 53 -8.36 2.53 -6.80
N ASP A 54 -7.86 1.72 -5.88
CA ASP A 54 -7.52 2.17 -4.53
C ASP A 54 -6.17 2.88 -4.55
N GLU A 55 -6.23 4.20 -4.69
CA GLU A 55 -5.06 5.08 -4.77
C GLU A 55 -4.82 5.85 -3.46
N ILE A 56 -5.24 5.29 -2.33
CA ILE A 56 -5.13 5.93 -1.01
C ILE A 56 -3.68 6.30 -0.63
N HIS A 57 -2.69 5.69 -1.24
CA HIS A 57 -1.26 5.96 -1.02
C HIS A 57 -0.62 6.83 -2.12
N HIS A 58 -1.40 7.41 -3.03
CA HIS A 58 -0.90 8.09 -4.24
C HIS A 58 0.04 9.28 -3.98
N ASP A 59 -0.06 9.94 -2.83
CA ASP A 59 0.83 11.05 -2.42
C ASP A 59 2.15 10.56 -1.79
N LEU A 60 2.18 9.33 -1.28
CA LEU A 60 3.31 8.76 -0.54
C LEU A 60 4.25 8.05 -1.51
N ILE A 61 4.95 8.84 -2.34
CA ILE A 61 5.83 8.36 -3.40
C ILE A 61 7.27 8.70 -3.03
N MET A 62 8.14 7.70 -3.02
CA MET A 62 9.55 7.88 -2.66
C MET A 62 10.30 8.62 -3.76
N PRO A 63 11.37 9.38 -3.42
CA PRO A 63 12.18 10.11 -4.38
C PRO A 63 12.67 9.21 -5.53
N GLY A 64 12.52 9.71 -6.76
CA GLY A 64 12.88 8.97 -7.98
C GLY A 64 11.79 8.06 -8.55
N SER A 65 10.64 7.95 -7.88
CA SER A 65 9.46 7.22 -8.36
C SER A 65 8.35 8.17 -8.78
N THR A 66 7.44 7.69 -9.60
CA THR A 66 6.28 8.48 -10.09
C THR A 66 5.04 7.61 -10.10
N HIS A 67 3.99 8.07 -9.41
CA HIS A 67 2.67 7.45 -9.48
C HIS A 67 1.95 7.87 -10.76
N THR A 68 1.28 6.92 -11.40
CA THR A 68 0.36 7.18 -12.52
C THR A 68 -1.06 6.92 -12.05
N VAL A 69 -1.90 7.93 -12.10
CA VAL A 69 -3.34 7.79 -11.79
C VAL A 69 -3.98 6.92 -12.86
N PHE A 70 -4.59 5.81 -12.46
CA PHE A 70 -5.02 4.75 -13.37
C PHE A 70 -6.04 5.23 -14.41
N GLU A 71 -7.02 6.05 -14.01
CA GLU A 71 -8.03 6.56 -14.94
C GLU A 71 -7.48 7.49 -16.04
N THR A 72 -6.26 8.03 -15.86
CA THR A 72 -5.64 8.94 -16.84
C THR A 72 -4.99 8.22 -18.02
N LEU A 73 -4.94 6.88 -18.01
CA LEU A 73 -4.32 6.09 -19.08
C LEU A 73 -5.03 6.24 -20.43
N SER A 74 -6.36 6.29 -20.43
CA SER A 74 -7.17 6.60 -21.62
C SER A 74 -8.62 6.94 -21.24
N GLU A 75 -9.38 7.53 -22.17
CA GLU A 75 -10.81 7.80 -21.99
C GLU A 75 -11.62 6.51 -21.77
N GLU A 76 -11.24 5.42 -22.41
CA GLU A 76 -11.89 4.13 -22.26
C GLU A 76 -11.64 3.51 -20.89
N VAL A 77 -10.47 3.73 -20.31
CA VAL A 77 -10.13 3.34 -18.93
C VAL A 77 -10.91 4.21 -17.94
N ALA A 78 -10.93 5.53 -18.13
CA ALA A 78 -11.67 6.46 -17.28
C ALA A 78 -13.18 6.12 -17.24
N ALA A 79 -13.74 5.70 -18.37
CA ALA A 79 -15.17 5.36 -18.48
C ALA A 79 -15.59 4.16 -17.59
N ARG A 80 -14.65 3.37 -17.11
CA ARG A 80 -14.88 2.16 -16.29
C ARG A 80 -14.18 2.16 -14.94
N THR A 81 -13.53 3.28 -14.57
CA THR A 81 -12.75 3.38 -13.32
C THR A 81 -13.51 4.14 -12.25
N ILE A 82 -13.39 3.67 -11.03
CA ILE A 82 -13.78 4.32 -9.78
C ILE A 82 -12.47 4.54 -9.02
N THR A 83 -11.98 5.78 -8.95
CA THR A 83 -10.74 6.13 -8.25
C THR A 83 -11.06 6.51 -6.80
N CYS A 84 -10.42 5.85 -5.85
CA CYS A 84 -10.59 6.09 -4.42
C CYS A 84 -9.32 6.70 -3.83
N THR A 85 -9.45 7.88 -3.21
CA THR A 85 -8.36 8.56 -2.49
C THR A 85 -8.80 8.99 -1.09
N SER A 86 -7.85 9.35 -0.24
CA SER A 86 -8.16 9.83 1.10
C SER A 86 -6.97 10.57 1.71
N PRO A 87 -7.19 11.62 2.54
CA PRO A 87 -6.14 12.24 3.33
C PRO A 87 -5.65 11.34 4.48
N SER A 88 -6.30 10.21 4.71
CA SER A 88 -6.06 9.31 5.85
C SER A 88 -4.62 8.83 5.95
N LYS A 89 -3.99 8.49 4.82
CA LYS A 89 -2.62 7.96 4.80
C LYS A 89 -1.60 9.07 4.62
N SER A 90 -1.83 9.96 3.64
CA SER A 90 -0.93 11.06 3.32
C SER A 90 -0.74 12.05 4.47
N PHE A 91 -1.79 12.30 5.25
CA PHE A 91 -1.81 13.32 6.31
C PHE A 91 -2.15 12.77 7.71
N ASN A 92 -2.08 11.46 7.89
CA ASN A 92 -2.35 10.79 9.18
C ASN A 92 -3.76 11.15 9.74
N LEU A 93 -4.76 11.24 8.88
CA LEU A 93 -6.13 11.65 9.22
C LEU A 93 -7.13 10.47 9.19
N ALA A 94 -6.69 9.23 9.45
CA ALA A 94 -7.57 8.06 9.39
C ALA A 94 -8.77 8.15 10.35
N GLY A 95 -8.59 8.79 11.51
CA GLY A 95 -9.65 9.01 12.49
C GLY A 95 -10.80 9.91 12.00
N THR A 96 -10.60 10.67 10.93
CA THR A 96 -11.65 11.48 10.32
C THR A 96 -12.63 10.68 9.47
N GLN A 97 -12.29 9.45 9.08
CA GLN A 97 -13.12 8.54 8.28
C GLN A 97 -13.65 9.20 7.00
N PHE A 98 -12.77 9.89 6.28
CA PHE A 98 -13.10 10.64 5.06
C PHE A 98 -12.36 10.06 3.85
N SER A 99 -13.07 9.92 2.73
CA SER A 99 -12.50 9.52 1.44
C SER A 99 -13.13 10.27 0.29
N ASN A 100 -12.41 10.35 -0.81
CA ASN A 100 -12.89 10.90 -2.08
C ASN A 100 -13.11 9.73 -3.04
N ILE A 101 -14.26 9.73 -3.72
CA ILE A 101 -14.56 8.77 -4.78
C ILE A 101 -14.76 9.56 -6.06
N ILE A 102 -13.89 9.34 -7.03
CA ILE A 102 -13.85 10.07 -8.30
C ILE A 102 -14.30 9.11 -9.40
N VAL A 103 -15.31 9.51 -10.16
CA VAL A 103 -15.89 8.71 -11.25
C VAL A 103 -16.18 9.61 -12.43
N SER A 104 -15.42 9.50 -13.50
CA SER A 104 -15.56 10.35 -14.69
C SER A 104 -16.80 10.00 -15.51
N ASN A 105 -17.21 8.72 -15.57
CA ASN A 105 -18.40 8.26 -16.27
C ASN A 105 -19.69 8.61 -15.49
N PRO A 106 -20.59 9.46 -16.04
CA PRO A 106 -21.80 9.89 -15.34
C PRO A 106 -22.74 8.74 -14.96
N GLU A 107 -22.95 7.78 -15.86
CA GLU A 107 -23.85 6.64 -15.60
C GLU A 107 -23.32 5.77 -14.46
N LEU A 108 -22.02 5.48 -14.47
CA LEU A 108 -21.38 4.73 -13.39
C LEU A 108 -21.44 5.51 -12.05
N ARG A 109 -21.21 6.82 -12.09
CA ARG A 109 -21.32 7.70 -10.91
C ARG A 109 -22.71 7.70 -10.33
N ASP A 110 -23.75 7.91 -11.15
CA ASP A 110 -25.14 7.92 -10.69
C ASP A 110 -25.55 6.58 -10.06
N ARG A 111 -25.12 5.47 -10.64
CA ARG A 111 -25.35 4.12 -10.09
C ARG A 111 -24.69 3.97 -8.73
N LEU A 112 -23.45 4.44 -8.57
CA LEU A 112 -22.72 4.38 -7.32
C LEU A 112 -23.36 5.27 -6.25
N GLU A 113 -23.67 6.52 -6.59
CA GLU A 113 -24.33 7.48 -5.68
C GLU A 113 -25.65 6.93 -5.16
N ASN A 114 -26.50 6.41 -6.02
CA ASN A 114 -27.78 5.80 -5.62
C ASN A 114 -27.59 4.65 -4.62
N ARG A 115 -26.52 3.84 -4.78
CA ARG A 115 -26.21 2.75 -3.85
C ARG A 115 -25.69 3.25 -2.52
N LEU A 116 -24.83 4.26 -2.53
CA LEU A 116 -24.28 4.88 -1.32
C LEU A 116 -25.39 5.59 -0.52
N GLN A 117 -26.29 6.33 -1.20
CA GLN A 117 -27.43 6.99 -0.58
C GLN A 117 -28.39 5.98 0.06
N ALA A 118 -28.70 4.89 -0.64
CA ALA A 118 -29.58 3.83 -0.12
C ALA A 118 -29.01 3.12 1.12
N ARG A 119 -27.71 3.26 1.39
CA ARG A 119 -27.02 2.74 2.57
C ARG A 119 -26.68 3.80 3.62
N GLU A 120 -27.12 5.04 3.40
CA GLU A 120 -26.85 6.18 4.29
C GLU A 120 -25.35 6.42 4.55
N THR A 121 -24.49 6.07 3.57
CA THR A 121 -23.02 6.19 3.68
C THR A 121 -22.46 7.46 3.04
N THR A 122 -23.32 8.38 2.60
CA THR A 122 -22.93 9.63 1.94
C THR A 122 -22.71 10.79 2.91
N SER A 123 -23.14 10.67 4.16
CA SER A 123 -22.95 11.73 5.15
C SER A 123 -21.49 11.73 5.65
N CYS A 124 -20.85 12.88 5.56
CA CYS A 124 -19.54 13.08 6.19
C CYS A 124 -19.63 14.13 7.30
N ASN A 125 -18.77 13.98 8.29
CA ASN A 125 -18.64 14.96 9.35
C ASN A 125 -18.05 16.28 8.77
N PRO A 126 -18.63 17.47 9.04
CA PRO A 126 -18.09 18.75 8.57
C PRO A 126 -16.63 18.99 8.95
N ILE A 127 -16.18 18.50 10.11
CA ILE A 127 -14.78 18.58 10.53
C ILE A 127 -13.89 17.76 9.59
N SER A 128 -14.32 16.56 9.20
CA SER A 128 -13.57 15.69 8.28
C SER A 128 -13.42 16.33 6.91
N PHE A 129 -14.50 16.94 6.40
CA PHE A 129 -14.46 17.69 5.14
C PHE A 129 -13.44 18.84 5.20
N LYS A 130 -13.51 19.66 6.27
CA LYS A 130 -12.60 20.78 6.46
C LYS A 130 -11.13 20.33 6.67
N ALA A 131 -10.94 19.22 7.38
CA ALA A 131 -9.62 18.63 7.56
C ALA A 131 -9.02 18.19 6.21
N CYS A 132 -9.81 17.55 5.34
CA CYS A 132 -9.37 17.15 4.00
C CYS A 132 -8.99 18.39 3.15
N GLU A 133 -9.85 19.42 3.11
CA GLU A 133 -9.58 20.66 2.39
C GLU A 133 -8.26 21.30 2.86
N LEU A 134 -8.06 21.42 4.18
CA LEU A 134 -6.86 22.04 4.75
C LEU A 134 -5.61 21.18 4.52
N ALA A 135 -5.71 19.87 4.62
CA ALA A 135 -4.61 18.95 4.36
C ALA A 135 -4.05 19.17 2.95
N TYR A 136 -4.89 19.07 1.94
CA TYR A 136 -4.47 19.23 0.55
C TYR A 136 -4.09 20.67 0.16
N SER A 137 -4.69 21.68 0.79
CA SER A 137 -4.42 23.08 0.44
C SER A 137 -3.28 23.73 1.22
N LYS A 138 -2.91 23.22 2.41
CA LYS A 138 -1.98 23.87 3.34
C LYS A 138 -0.86 23.00 3.88
N ALA A 139 -0.97 21.67 3.84
CA ALA A 139 -0.03 20.78 4.52
C ALA A 139 1.00 20.11 3.57
N GLY A 140 1.21 20.62 2.34
CA GLY A 140 2.16 20.06 1.39
C GLY A 140 3.57 19.94 1.95
N ALA A 141 4.10 21.02 2.54
CA ALA A 141 5.45 21.00 3.12
C ALA A 141 5.61 20.00 4.29
N TRP A 142 4.53 19.74 5.05
CA TRP A 142 4.54 18.70 6.07
C TRP A 142 4.62 17.31 5.44
N LEU A 143 3.87 17.07 4.36
CA LEU A 143 3.90 15.80 3.64
C LEU A 143 5.28 15.54 3.03
N ASP A 144 5.91 16.56 2.42
CA ASP A 144 7.26 16.46 1.85
C ASP A 144 8.28 16.04 2.93
N ALA A 145 8.25 16.72 4.10
CA ALA A 145 9.12 16.36 5.22
C ALA A 145 8.83 14.93 5.76
N CYS A 146 7.58 14.51 5.75
CA CYS A 146 7.19 13.15 6.14
C CYS A 146 7.77 12.10 5.17
N ILE A 147 7.68 12.34 3.86
CA ILE A 147 8.25 11.46 2.83
C ILE A 147 9.78 11.37 2.98
N GLU A 148 10.46 12.50 3.21
CA GLU A 148 11.91 12.51 3.46
C GLU A 148 12.30 11.69 4.70
N ALA A 149 11.52 11.78 5.78
CA ALA A 149 11.76 10.99 6.99
C ALA A 149 11.53 9.47 6.74
N ILE A 150 10.49 9.11 6.00
CA ILE A 150 10.21 7.72 5.63
C ILE A 150 11.33 7.17 4.74
N ASP A 151 11.79 7.91 3.76
CA ASP A 151 12.88 7.51 2.86
C ASP A 151 14.20 7.33 3.63
N ALA A 152 14.50 8.22 4.58
CA ALA A 152 15.66 8.09 5.45
C ALA A 152 15.56 6.85 6.37
N ASN A 153 14.39 6.56 6.92
CA ASN A 153 14.14 5.34 7.71
C ASN A 153 14.28 4.08 6.86
N GLN A 154 13.74 4.09 5.64
CA GLN A 154 13.89 3.00 4.70
C GLN A 154 15.37 2.68 4.42
N LYS A 155 16.18 3.69 4.10
CA LYS A 155 17.61 3.53 3.84
C LYS A 155 18.32 2.90 5.02
N LEU A 156 18.04 3.38 6.25
CA LEU A 156 18.60 2.78 7.46
C LEU A 156 18.25 1.29 7.58
N VAL A 157 17.00 0.93 7.38
CA VAL A 157 16.51 -0.44 7.52
C VAL A 157 17.15 -1.35 6.45
N LEU A 158 17.22 -0.89 5.20
CA LEU A 158 17.85 -1.64 4.11
C LEU A 158 19.35 -1.88 4.39
N ASP A 159 20.08 -0.84 4.77
CA ASP A 159 21.51 -0.92 5.07
C ASP A 159 21.80 -1.85 6.25
N PHE A 160 20.96 -1.77 7.30
CA PHE A 160 21.07 -2.63 8.47
C PHE A 160 20.94 -4.11 8.10
N PHE A 161 19.87 -4.52 7.44
CA PHE A 161 19.66 -5.92 7.10
C PHE A 161 20.70 -6.42 6.07
N ALA A 162 21.07 -5.60 5.10
CA ALA A 162 22.11 -5.97 4.13
C ALA A 162 23.48 -6.22 4.79
N ALA A 163 23.83 -5.43 5.81
CA ALA A 163 25.11 -5.54 6.49
C ALA A 163 25.15 -6.63 7.56
N LYS A 164 24.07 -6.80 8.33
CA LYS A 164 24.07 -7.64 9.54
C LYS A 164 23.30 -8.94 9.40
N HIS A 165 22.16 -8.91 8.73
CA HIS A 165 21.24 -10.06 8.62
C HIS A 165 20.80 -10.31 7.18
N PRO A 166 21.71 -10.61 6.24
CA PRO A 166 21.44 -10.70 4.80
C PRO A 166 20.50 -11.85 4.41
N ARG A 167 20.16 -12.74 5.35
CA ARG A 167 19.14 -13.78 5.17
C ARG A 167 17.71 -13.20 5.19
N VAL A 168 17.50 -12.04 5.81
CA VAL A 168 16.22 -11.30 5.73
C VAL A 168 16.25 -10.46 4.46
N LYS A 169 15.33 -10.73 3.53
CA LYS A 169 15.30 -10.06 2.22
C LYS A 169 14.33 -8.91 2.23
N LEU A 170 14.78 -7.77 1.72
CA LEU A 170 14.00 -6.57 1.55
C LEU A 170 14.23 -6.00 0.14
N ALA A 171 13.17 -5.41 -0.42
CA ALA A 171 13.28 -4.57 -1.60
C ALA A 171 13.01 -3.10 -1.19
N PRO A 172 13.65 -2.12 -1.82
CA PRO A 172 13.29 -0.72 -1.61
C PRO A 172 11.82 -0.48 -1.89
N ILE A 173 11.14 0.25 -1.00
CA ILE A 173 9.79 0.73 -1.28
C ILE A 173 9.89 1.92 -2.24
N THR A 174 8.99 1.97 -3.21
CA THR A 174 8.87 3.08 -4.18
C THR A 174 7.66 3.95 -3.90
N GLY A 175 6.76 3.46 -3.05
CA GLY A 175 5.59 4.18 -2.54
C GLY A 175 5.11 3.59 -1.22
N THR A 176 4.14 4.23 -0.59
CA THR A 176 3.67 3.95 0.76
C THR A 176 4.73 4.27 1.83
N TYR A 177 4.50 3.84 3.06
CA TYR A 177 5.46 3.85 4.17
C TYR A 177 5.63 2.43 4.76
N LEU A 178 5.32 1.40 3.96
CA LEU A 178 5.19 0.03 4.43
C LEU A 178 6.30 -0.80 3.81
N GLN A 179 7.25 -1.22 4.65
CA GLN A 179 8.33 -2.09 4.25
C GLN A 179 7.90 -3.54 4.33
N TRP A 180 8.15 -4.30 3.27
CA TRP A 180 7.91 -5.75 3.20
C TRP A 180 9.20 -6.49 3.47
N LEU A 181 9.20 -7.39 4.46
CA LEU A 181 10.36 -8.17 4.90
C LEU A 181 10.08 -9.65 4.67
N ASP A 182 11.03 -10.35 4.06
CA ASP A 182 11.01 -11.79 3.83
C ASP A 182 11.96 -12.47 4.80
N PHE A 183 11.42 -13.19 5.78
CA PHE A 183 12.18 -13.95 6.79
C PHE A 183 12.30 -15.43 6.46
N ARG A 184 11.81 -15.90 5.32
CA ARG A 184 11.75 -17.35 4.99
C ARG A 184 13.12 -18.02 4.96
N ASP A 185 14.17 -17.31 4.57
CA ASP A 185 15.53 -17.83 4.55
C ASP A 185 16.10 -18.11 5.95
N LEU A 186 15.43 -17.69 7.03
CA LEU A 186 15.80 -18.09 8.39
C LEU A 186 15.47 -19.55 8.66
N GLY A 187 14.50 -20.13 7.96
CA GLY A 187 14.10 -21.52 8.09
C GLY A 187 13.27 -21.83 9.33
N LEU A 188 12.71 -20.80 9.98
CA LEU A 188 11.84 -20.93 11.15
C LEU A 188 10.41 -21.30 10.77
N ALA A 189 9.76 -22.09 11.61
CA ALA A 189 8.32 -22.26 11.54
C ALA A 189 7.60 -20.92 11.83
N PRO A 190 6.37 -20.71 11.34
CA PRO A 190 5.65 -19.44 11.54
C PRO A 190 5.52 -19.01 13.00
N ASP A 191 5.14 -19.95 13.87
CA ASP A 191 4.97 -19.67 15.31
C ASP A 191 6.31 -19.36 16.00
N GLU A 192 7.41 -20.00 15.53
CA GLU A 192 8.75 -19.71 16.02
C GLU A 192 9.22 -18.32 15.60
N LEU A 193 8.95 -17.92 14.34
CA LEU A 193 9.23 -16.58 13.86
C LEU A 193 8.44 -15.51 14.64
N ASP A 194 7.15 -15.76 14.88
CA ASP A 194 6.31 -14.85 15.66
C ASP A 194 6.78 -14.75 17.10
N HIS A 195 7.14 -15.86 17.73
CA HIS A 195 7.71 -15.85 19.09
C HIS A 195 9.02 -15.03 19.13
N LEU A 196 9.94 -15.29 18.22
CA LEU A 196 11.22 -14.60 18.12
C LEU A 196 11.03 -13.08 18.01
N LEU A 197 10.16 -12.63 17.08
CA LEU A 197 9.98 -11.22 16.82
C LEU A 197 9.18 -10.50 17.91
N GLN A 198 8.06 -11.10 18.37
CA GLN A 198 7.14 -10.42 19.27
C GLN A 198 7.55 -10.52 20.75
N PHE A 199 8.06 -11.67 21.19
CA PHE A 199 8.34 -11.91 22.60
C PHE A 199 9.82 -11.76 22.95
N GLU A 200 10.74 -12.14 22.07
CA GLU A 200 12.17 -12.00 22.36
C GLU A 200 12.70 -10.64 21.89
N ALA A 201 12.52 -10.29 20.62
CA ALA A 201 12.92 -8.97 20.11
C ALA A 201 11.98 -7.84 20.56
N GLN A 202 10.75 -8.17 20.96
CA GLN A 202 9.72 -7.19 21.33
C GLN A 202 9.46 -6.16 20.23
N VAL A 203 9.46 -6.62 18.97
CA VAL A 203 9.12 -5.82 17.80
C VAL A 203 7.88 -6.41 17.14
N PHE A 204 6.84 -5.58 17.01
CA PHE A 204 5.55 -6.02 16.47
C PHE A 204 5.40 -5.61 15.01
N PHE A 205 5.29 -6.61 14.14
CA PHE A 205 5.02 -6.44 12.72
C PHE A 205 3.60 -6.88 12.37
N THR A 206 3.06 -6.40 11.25
CA THR A 206 1.86 -7.02 10.67
C THR A 206 2.27 -8.31 9.97
N ASP A 207 1.60 -9.43 10.31
CA ASP A 207 1.88 -10.72 9.71
C ASP A 207 1.51 -10.73 8.22
N GLY A 208 2.36 -11.36 7.41
CA GLY A 208 2.14 -11.53 5.98
C GLY A 208 0.89 -12.32 5.63
N VAL A 209 0.51 -13.30 6.45
CA VAL A 209 -0.68 -14.14 6.25
C VAL A 209 -1.98 -13.33 6.13
N PHE A 210 -2.06 -12.13 6.72
CA PHE A 210 -3.20 -11.21 6.51
C PHE A 210 -3.41 -10.82 5.04
N PHE A 211 -2.36 -10.94 4.22
CA PHE A 211 -2.39 -10.61 2.79
C PHE A 211 -2.52 -11.85 1.89
N GLY A 212 -2.64 -13.02 2.48
CA GLY A 212 -2.82 -14.30 1.80
C GLY A 212 -1.83 -15.36 2.29
N GLU A 213 -2.20 -16.63 2.20
CA GLU A 213 -1.40 -17.77 2.68
C GLU A 213 -0.01 -17.84 2.03
N ALA A 214 0.11 -17.40 0.77
CA ALA A 214 1.39 -17.34 0.05
C ALA A 214 2.41 -16.38 0.66
N ALA A 215 1.98 -15.48 1.56
CA ALA A 215 2.83 -14.53 2.26
C ALA A 215 3.26 -15.01 3.65
N GLN A 216 3.13 -16.30 3.93
CA GLN A 216 3.68 -16.92 5.15
C GLN A 216 5.20 -16.71 5.23
N GLY A 217 5.70 -16.30 6.39
CA GLY A 217 7.11 -15.96 6.61
C GLY A 217 7.51 -14.54 6.18
N PHE A 218 6.54 -13.78 5.66
CA PHE A 218 6.71 -12.34 5.44
C PHE A 218 6.15 -11.53 6.61
N LYS A 219 6.71 -10.33 6.80
CA LYS A 219 6.23 -9.35 7.77
C LYS A 219 6.18 -7.96 7.12
N ARG A 220 5.21 -7.12 7.56
CA ARG A 220 5.09 -5.75 7.09
C ARG A 220 5.40 -4.78 8.23
N TRP A 221 6.35 -3.88 7.99
CA TRP A 221 6.78 -2.85 8.93
C TRP A 221 6.33 -1.46 8.48
N ASN A 222 5.74 -0.70 9.40
CA ASN A 222 5.42 0.72 9.19
C ASN A 222 6.65 1.58 9.50
N LEU A 223 7.20 2.25 8.50
CA LEU A 223 8.38 3.13 8.62
C LEU A 223 8.03 4.61 8.89
N ALA A 224 6.74 4.97 8.90
CA ALA A 224 6.29 6.30 9.30
C ALA A 224 6.27 6.43 10.83
N ALA A 225 7.44 6.27 11.43
CA ALA A 225 7.68 6.35 12.86
C ALA A 225 8.90 7.26 13.14
N PRO A 226 9.04 7.80 14.35
CA PRO A 226 10.23 8.53 14.75
C PRO A 226 11.49 7.69 14.54
N ARG A 227 12.56 8.33 14.06
CA ARG A 227 13.85 7.67 13.78
C ARG A 227 14.36 6.85 14.97
N VAL A 228 14.25 7.39 16.18
CA VAL A 228 14.71 6.74 17.41
C VAL A 228 13.99 5.41 17.68
N GLU A 229 12.70 5.31 17.30
CA GLU A 229 11.92 4.06 17.47
C GLU A 229 12.37 3.00 16.43
N ILE A 230 12.68 3.42 15.21
CA ILE A 230 13.24 2.52 14.19
C ILE A 230 14.61 2.01 14.63
N GLU A 231 15.50 2.89 15.12
CA GLU A 231 16.84 2.51 15.60
C GLU A 231 16.77 1.54 16.81
N GLU A 232 15.87 1.79 17.74
CA GLU A 232 15.65 0.88 18.89
C GLU A 232 15.12 -0.49 18.43
N ALA A 233 14.17 -0.52 17.51
CA ALA A 233 13.66 -1.77 16.93
C ALA A 233 14.77 -2.56 16.22
N LEU A 234 15.62 -1.89 15.44
CA LEU A 234 16.76 -2.51 14.77
C LEU A 234 17.77 -3.07 15.78
N ASN A 235 18.05 -2.35 16.86
CA ASN A 235 18.95 -2.82 17.92
C ASN A 235 18.42 -4.09 18.59
N ARG A 236 17.14 -4.14 18.92
CA ARG A 236 16.50 -5.33 19.49
C ARG A 236 16.53 -6.52 18.54
N LEU A 237 16.24 -6.28 17.27
CA LEU A 237 16.33 -7.31 16.22
C LEU A 237 17.76 -7.83 16.09
N ASP A 238 18.79 -6.96 16.10
CA ASP A 238 20.21 -7.34 16.02
C ASP A 238 20.60 -8.29 17.16
N ILE A 239 20.27 -7.91 18.40
CA ILE A 239 20.56 -8.71 19.58
C ILE A 239 19.90 -10.09 19.48
N THR A 240 18.62 -10.11 19.13
CA THR A 240 17.85 -11.36 19.08
C THR A 240 18.27 -12.25 17.93
N LEU A 241 18.37 -11.72 16.70
CA LEU A 241 18.78 -12.53 15.53
C LEU A 241 20.19 -13.08 15.71
N THR A 242 21.14 -12.27 16.22
CA THR A 242 22.52 -12.71 16.49
C THR A 242 22.59 -13.81 17.54
N SER A 243 21.80 -13.72 18.64
CA SER A 243 21.78 -14.74 19.70
C SER A 243 21.26 -16.10 19.22
N HIS A 244 20.46 -16.11 18.16
CA HIS A 244 19.95 -17.32 17.49
C HIS A 244 20.81 -17.78 16.29
N GLY A 245 21.91 -17.08 15.98
CA GLY A 245 22.85 -17.44 14.91
C GLY A 245 22.38 -17.08 13.50
N PHE A 246 21.49 -16.05 13.39
CA PHE A 246 20.98 -15.59 12.10
C PHE A 246 21.71 -14.38 11.53
#